data_616806eb1e60c0b4de8ba2fb272cc68b
#
_entry.id   616806eb1e60c0b4de8ba2fb272cc68b
#
_cell.length_a   1.000
_cell.length_b   1.000
_cell.length_c   1.000
_cell.angle_alpha   90.00
_cell.angle_beta   90.00
_cell.angle_gamma   90.00
#
_symmetry.space_group_name_H-M   'P 1'
#
loop_
_entity.id
_entity.type
_entity.pdbx_description
1 polymer ?
#
loop_
_entity_poly.entity_id
_entity_poly.type
_entity_poly.pdbx_seq_one_letter_code
_entity_poly.pdbx_strand_id
1 'polypeptide(L)'
;MPIIVDREKMRMDILMAFQRCIEKKPIDTISLRDIAAEAGMSHPKLLHYFDSKDDLILTYVKYTKDYMTEHCMNWFATHDRKDYDSNLAFMNDFMHYVAEAPEGELRPNATTQTYVLGHYKEEIGKMVTAEFREWREIMEQCLIAVYGKDVGRKEAEAMMILISGTFLCNYNRALTGEINDNIIGYLANLAQS
;
A
#
# COMPACT_ATOMS: atom_id res chain seq x y z
N MET A 1 27.61 25.54 13.79
CA MET A 1 26.87 24.44 14.39
C MET A 1 26.79 23.33 13.35
N PRO A 2 27.16 22.08 13.64
CA PRO A 2 26.96 21.00 12.72
C PRO A 2 25.45 20.80 12.57
N ILE A 3 24.95 20.82 11.33
CA ILE A 3 23.58 20.45 11.01
C ILE A 3 23.50 18.95 11.26
N ILE A 4 22.85 18.54 12.34
CA ILE A 4 22.47 17.13 12.54
C ILE A 4 21.42 16.85 11.47
N VAL A 5 21.88 16.27 10.37
CA VAL A 5 20.96 15.77 9.34
C VAL A 5 20.24 14.57 9.97
N ASP A 6 18.94 14.70 10.15
CA ASP A 6 18.10 13.58 10.55
C ASP A 6 18.21 12.47 9.48
N ARG A 7 18.91 11.39 9.82
CA ARG A 7 19.21 10.29 8.89
C ARG A 7 17.92 9.64 8.39
N GLU A 8 16.94 9.48 9.25
CA GLU A 8 15.65 8.85 8.90
C GLU A 8 14.83 9.75 7.97
N LYS A 9 14.79 11.04 8.25
CA LYS A 9 14.17 12.02 7.35
C LYS A 9 14.81 12.00 5.96
N MET A 10 16.13 11.93 5.88
CA MET A 10 16.82 11.89 4.59
C MET A 10 16.55 10.58 3.85
N ARG A 11 16.49 9.45 4.55
CA ARG A 11 16.08 8.17 3.93
C ARG A 11 14.66 8.27 3.37
N MET A 12 13.74 8.87 4.10
CA MET A 12 12.36 9.08 3.64
C MET A 12 12.31 9.98 2.40
N ASP A 13 13.04 11.11 2.40
CA ASP A 13 13.12 12.01 1.24
C ASP A 13 13.63 11.28 -0.02
N ILE A 14 14.58 10.34 0.13
CA ILE A 14 15.09 9.51 -0.96
C ILE A 14 14.02 8.51 -1.42
N LEU A 15 13.29 7.87 -0.51
CA LEU A 15 12.16 6.94 -0.86
C LEU A 15 11.06 7.68 -1.63
N MET A 16 10.71 8.88 -1.22
CA MET A 16 9.73 9.70 -1.93
C MET A 16 10.23 10.14 -3.31
N ALA A 17 11.52 10.44 -3.44
CA ALA A 17 12.13 10.71 -4.76
C ALA A 17 12.11 9.46 -5.66
N PHE A 18 12.37 8.28 -5.10
CA PHE A 18 12.26 7.01 -5.82
C PHE A 18 10.82 6.77 -6.31
N GLN A 19 9.82 6.98 -5.45
CA GLN A 19 8.40 6.89 -5.83
C GLN A 19 8.09 7.82 -7.01
N ARG A 20 8.53 9.08 -6.98
CA ARG A 20 8.34 10.02 -8.10
C ARG A 20 9.05 9.57 -9.39
N CYS A 21 10.19 8.88 -9.28
CA CYS A 21 10.84 8.28 -10.45
C CYS A 21 10.00 7.14 -11.06
N ILE A 22 9.41 6.27 -10.21
CA ILE A 22 8.57 5.15 -10.67
C ILE A 22 7.31 5.66 -11.40
N GLU A 23 6.76 6.79 -11.01
CA GLU A 23 5.63 7.39 -11.71
C GLU A 23 5.95 7.83 -13.15
N LYS A 24 7.24 8.09 -13.43
CA LYS A 24 7.70 8.62 -14.72
C LYS A 24 8.21 7.55 -15.68
N LYS A 25 8.71 6.42 -15.16
CA LYS A 25 9.32 5.36 -15.98
C LYS A 25 9.37 4.00 -15.25
N PRO A 26 9.54 2.90 -16.00
CA PRO A 26 9.62 1.56 -15.41
C PRO A 26 10.73 1.44 -14.37
N ILE A 27 10.44 0.73 -13.26
CA ILE A 27 11.32 0.59 -12.10
C ILE A 27 12.70 0.00 -12.43
N ASP A 28 12.78 -0.93 -13.38
CA ASP A 28 14.02 -1.57 -13.83
C ASP A 28 14.95 -0.59 -14.56
N THR A 29 14.40 0.41 -15.24
CA THR A 29 15.14 1.43 -15.98
C THR A 29 15.67 2.58 -15.11
N ILE A 30 15.20 2.71 -13.88
CA ILE A 30 15.61 3.77 -12.94
C ILE A 30 16.99 3.45 -12.38
N SER A 31 17.93 4.39 -12.44
CA SER A 31 19.25 4.29 -11.81
C SER A 31 19.30 5.05 -10.47
N LEU A 32 20.27 4.71 -9.60
CA LEU A 32 20.52 5.48 -8.37
C LEU A 32 20.88 6.94 -8.66
N ARG A 33 21.44 7.24 -9.85
CA ARG A 33 21.72 8.62 -10.28
C ARG A 33 20.42 9.39 -10.58
N ASP A 34 19.43 8.72 -11.20
CA ASP A 34 18.13 9.34 -11.43
C ASP A 34 17.45 9.70 -10.10
N ILE A 35 17.50 8.77 -9.14
CA ILE A 35 16.91 8.95 -7.82
C ILE A 35 17.63 10.08 -7.06
N ALA A 36 18.98 10.13 -7.11
CA ALA A 36 19.76 11.19 -6.48
C ALA A 36 19.41 12.56 -7.07
N ALA A 37 19.28 12.65 -8.40
CA ALA A 37 18.88 13.89 -9.09
C ALA A 37 17.47 14.33 -8.67
N GLU A 38 16.50 13.40 -8.61
CA GLU A 38 15.12 13.68 -8.17
C GLU A 38 15.07 14.10 -6.68
N ALA A 39 15.96 13.56 -5.84
CA ALA A 39 16.10 13.92 -4.43
C ALA A 39 16.91 15.20 -4.20
N GLY A 40 17.41 15.86 -5.25
CA GLY A 40 18.21 17.08 -5.15
C GLY A 40 19.59 16.87 -4.48
N MET A 41 20.18 15.68 -4.64
CA MET A 41 21.47 15.35 -4.04
C MET A 41 22.44 14.69 -5.02
N SER A 42 23.72 14.62 -4.65
CA SER A 42 24.71 13.90 -5.44
C SER A 42 24.58 12.37 -5.25
N HIS A 43 24.90 11.60 -6.29
CA HIS A 43 24.92 10.14 -6.23
C HIS A 43 25.83 9.59 -5.10
N PRO A 44 27.06 10.12 -4.85
CA PRO A 44 27.84 9.69 -3.69
C PRO A 44 27.15 9.95 -2.35
N LYS A 45 26.39 11.04 -2.22
CA LYS A 45 25.62 11.33 -1.01
C LYS A 45 24.50 10.31 -0.81
N LEU A 46 23.81 9.89 -1.86
CA LEU A 46 22.76 8.85 -1.78
C LEU A 46 23.34 7.53 -1.26
N LEU A 47 24.54 7.12 -1.72
CA LEU A 47 25.20 5.89 -1.30
C LEU A 47 25.59 5.85 0.19
N HIS A 48 25.54 6.96 0.91
CA HIS A 48 25.64 6.97 2.38
C HIS A 48 24.36 6.51 3.09
N TYR A 49 23.24 6.44 2.37
CA TYR A 49 21.91 6.08 2.91
C TYR A 49 21.43 4.72 2.41
N PHE A 50 21.79 4.32 1.19
CA PHE A 50 21.38 3.07 0.55
C PHE A 50 22.58 2.45 -0.18
N ASP A 51 22.88 1.20 0.15
CA ASP A 51 24.03 0.49 -0.40
C ASP A 51 23.85 0.11 -1.87
N SER A 52 22.60 -0.09 -2.29
CA SER A 52 22.23 -0.50 -3.65
C SER A 52 20.83 -0.07 -4.02
N LYS A 53 20.48 -0.21 -5.32
CA LYS A 53 19.10 -0.02 -5.77
C LYS A 53 18.15 -1.07 -5.17
N ASP A 54 18.63 -2.31 -4.99
CA ASP A 54 17.82 -3.37 -4.39
C ASP A 54 17.55 -3.11 -2.91
N ASP A 55 18.54 -2.62 -2.15
CA ASP A 55 18.35 -2.16 -0.76
C ASP A 55 17.30 -1.05 -0.67
N LEU A 56 17.36 -0.08 -1.59
CA LEU A 56 16.38 1.00 -1.65
C LEU A 56 14.97 0.46 -1.98
N ILE A 57 14.84 -0.45 -2.94
CA ILE A 57 13.57 -1.08 -3.30
C ILE A 57 12.99 -1.88 -2.12
N LEU A 58 13.80 -2.70 -1.46
CA LEU A 58 13.37 -3.47 -0.28
C LEU A 58 12.91 -2.55 0.85
N THR A 59 13.63 -1.45 1.08
CA THR A 59 13.22 -0.44 2.07
C THR A 59 11.91 0.23 1.67
N TYR A 60 11.70 0.51 0.39
CA TYR A 60 10.46 1.08 -0.12
C TYR A 60 9.27 0.12 0.03
N VAL A 61 9.44 -1.17 -0.29
CA VAL A 61 8.40 -2.20 -0.07
C VAL A 61 8.00 -2.24 1.41
N LYS A 62 9.01 -2.30 2.30
CA LYS A 62 8.74 -2.27 3.75
C LYS A 62 7.99 -1.01 4.18
N TYR A 63 8.40 0.15 3.67
CA TYR A 63 7.74 1.42 3.98
C TYR A 63 6.27 1.41 3.54
N THR A 64 5.97 1.00 2.32
CA THR A 64 4.59 0.95 1.80
C THR A 64 3.72 -0.01 2.60
N LYS A 65 4.27 -1.16 2.98
CA LYS A 65 3.62 -2.13 3.85
C LYS A 65 3.28 -1.52 5.22
N ASP A 66 4.30 -1.00 5.91
CA ASP A 66 4.13 -0.46 7.26
C ASP A 66 3.12 0.70 7.25
N TYR A 67 3.19 1.57 6.25
CA TYR A 67 2.24 2.67 6.05
C TYR A 67 0.80 2.18 5.88
N MET A 68 0.55 1.22 4.98
CA MET A 68 -0.80 0.70 4.76
C MET A 68 -1.34 -0.05 5.96
N THR A 69 -0.48 -0.81 6.65
CA THR A 69 -0.87 -1.48 7.89
C THR A 69 -1.29 -0.47 8.94
N GLU A 70 -0.49 0.56 9.20
CA GLU A 70 -0.79 1.61 10.15
C GLU A 70 -2.06 2.38 9.77
N HIS A 71 -2.20 2.71 8.49
CA HIS A 71 -3.39 3.40 7.97
C HIS A 71 -4.67 2.61 8.25
N CYS A 72 -4.72 1.33 7.91
CA CYS A 72 -5.87 0.46 8.19
C CYS A 72 -6.12 0.30 9.69
N MET A 73 -5.08 0.06 10.49
CA MET A 73 -5.21 -0.11 11.94
C MET A 73 -5.72 1.15 12.64
N ASN A 74 -5.29 2.33 12.20
CA ASN A 74 -5.78 3.61 12.73
C ASN A 74 -7.26 3.80 12.47
N TRP A 75 -7.75 3.37 11.29
CA TRP A 75 -9.19 3.42 11.01
C TRP A 75 -9.97 2.53 11.99
N PHE A 76 -9.59 1.26 12.14
CA PHE A 76 -10.26 0.35 13.07
C PHE A 76 -10.14 0.78 14.54
N ALA A 77 -9.08 1.50 14.92
CA ALA A 77 -8.92 2.03 16.28
C ALA A 77 -9.84 3.22 16.57
N THR A 78 -10.31 3.93 15.54
CA THR A 78 -11.10 5.16 15.67
C THR A 78 -12.58 4.98 15.29
N HIS A 79 -12.96 3.85 14.70
CA HIS A 79 -14.31 3.56 14.24
C HIS A 79 -14.86 2.29 14.90
N ASP A 80 -15.89 2.42 15.73
CA ASP A 80 -16.59 1.26 16.31
C ASP A 80 -17.75 0.85 15.39
N ARG A 81 -17.88 -0.45 15.12
CA ARG A 81 -18.99 -1.00 14.34
C ARG A 81 -20.37 -0.58 14.87
N LYS A 82 -20.48 -0.32 16.16
CA LYS A 82 -21.73 0.08 16.81
C LYS A 82 -22.22 1.48 16.40
N ASP A 83 -21.33 2.31 15.89
CA ASP A 83 -21.64 3.67 15.46
C ASP A 83 -22.25 3.71 14.05
N TYR A 84 -22.42 2.54 13.42
CA TYR A 84 -22.95 2.38 12.08
C TYR A 84 -24.26 1.58 12.07
N ASP A 85 -25.19 1.97 11.19
CA ASP A 85 -26.51 1.31 11.07
C ASP A 85 -26.43 -0.14 10.59
N SER A 86 -25.35 -0.51 9.86
CA SER A 86 -25.17 -1.87 9.33
C SER A 86 -23.69 -2.21 9.16
N ASN A 87 -23.38 -3.53 9.04
CA ASN A 87 -22.07 -4.01 8.67
C ASN A 87 -21.62 -3.45 7.31
N LEU A 88 -22.56 -3.31 6.38
CA LEU A 88 -22.32 -2.74 5.07
C LEU A 88 -21.86 -1.28 5.16
N ALA A 89 -22.56 -0.45 5.95
CA ALA A 89 -22.20 0.96 6.14
C ALA A 89 -20.78 1.07 6.73
N PHE A 90 -20.46 0.25 7.73
CA PHE A 90 -19.15 0.19 8.34
C PHE A 90 -18.05 -0.19 7.34
N MET A 91 -18.24 -1.26 6.57
CA MET A 91 -17.25 -1.71 5.58
C MET A 91 -17.13 -0.77 4.39
N ASN A 92 -18.24 -0.13 3.99
CA ASN A 92 -18.20 0.87 2.94
C ASN A 92 -17.34 2.07 3.33
N ASP A 93 -17.50 2.58 4.55
CA ASP A 93 -16.69 3.69 5.06
C ASP A 93 -15.20 3.31 5.14
N PHE A 94 -14.89 2.09 5.59
CA PHE A 94 -13.53 1.57 5.57
C PHE A 94 -12.93 1.51 4.15
N MET A 95 -13.70 1.04 3.18
CA MET A 95 -13.24 0.95 1.79
C MET A 95 -12.99 2.32 1.17
N HIS A 96 -13.85 3.31 1.46
CA HIS A 96 -13.61 4.70 1.05
C HIS A 96 -12.33 5.25 1.67
N TYR A 97 -12.14 5.06 2.98
CA TYR A 97 -10.93 5.49 3.68
C TYR A 97 -9.66 4.89 3.07
N VAL A 98 -9.66 3.61 2.76
CA VAL A 98 -8.50 2.94 2.11
C VAL A 98 -8.27 3.44 0.69
N ALA A 99 -9.35 3.72 -0.06
CA ALA A 99 -9.25 4.20 -1.45
C ALA A 99 -8.81 5.68 -1.53
N GLU A 100 -9.13 6.46 -0.51
CA GLU A 100 -8.80 7.89 -0.40
C GLU A 100 -7.46 8.12 0.31
N ALA A 101 -6.54 7.14 0.28
CA ALA A 101 -5.23 7.30 0.88
C ALA A 101 -4.63 8.69 0.57
N PRO A 102 -4.09 9.41 1.58
CA PRO A 102 -3.69 10.81 1.45
C PRO A 102 -2.84 11.07 0.22
N GLU A 103 -3.17 12.12 -0.53
CA GLU A 103 -2.43 12.48 -1.74
C GLU A 103 -0.93 12.59 -1.44
N GLY A 104 -0.12 11.80 -2.14
CA GLY A 104 1.34 11.87 -2.12
C GLY A 104 2.05 10.78 -1.34
N GLU A 105 1.40 10.01 -0.47
CA GLU A 105 2.09 9.03 0.38
C GLU A 105 2.17 7.62 -0.23
N LEU A 106 1.12 7.16 -0.92
CA LEU A 106 1.18 5.92 -1.71
C LEU A 106 0.63 6.15 -3.11
N ARG A 107 1.36 5.64 -4.09
CA ARG A 107 0.95 5.72 -5.49
C ARG A 107 0.73 4.32 -6.05
N PRO A 108 -0.48 4.04 -6.59
CA PRO A 108 -0.83 2.71 -7.12
C PRO A 108 0.17 2.18 -8.14
N ASN A 109 0.72 3.05 -8.99
CA ASN A 109 1.74 2.69 -9.97
C ASN A 109 3.00 2.15 -9.31
N ALA A 110 3.55 2.84 -8.32
CA ALA A 110 4.77 2.43 -7.64
C ALA A 110 4.59 1.05 -6.96
N THR A 111 3.48 0.86 -6.27
CA THR A 111 3.13 -0.40 -5.61
C THR A 111 3.00 -1.54 -6.62
N THR A 112 2.24 -1.34 -7.70
CA THR A 112 2.04 -2.35 -8.76
C THR A 112 3.36 -2.75 -9.41
N GLN A 113 4.23 -1.79 -9.77
CA GLN A 113 5.54 -2.09 -10.38
C GLN A 113 6.45 -2.86 -9.41
N THR A 114 6.37 -2.60 -8.13
CA THR A 114 7.14 -3.32 -7.11
C THR A 114 6.67 -4.78 -6.99
N TYR A 115 5.37 -5.03 -7.04
CA TYR A 115 4.81 -6.39 -7.06
C TYR A 115 5.23 -7.17 -8.31
N VAL A 116 5.18 -6.54 -9.49
CA VAL A 116 5.65 -7.15 -10.73
C VAL A 116 7.15 -7.46 -10.65
N LEU A 117 7.96 -6.55 -10.10
CA LEU A 117 9.39 -6.79 -9.92
C LEU A 117 9.68 -7.96 -8.98
N GLY A 118 8.85 -8.17 -7.96
CA GLY A 118 8.92 -9.32 -7.04
C GLY A 118 8.79 -10.67 -7.74
N HIS A 119 8.15 -10.73 -8.92
CA HIS A 119 8.11 -11.94 -9.72
C HIS A 119 9.47 -12.30 -10.36
N TYR A 120 10.32 -11.32 -10.61
CA TYR A 120 11.62 -11.49 -11.26
C TYR A 120 12.81 -11.45 -10.30
N LYS A 121 12.64 -10.92 -9.09
CA LYS A 121 13.68 -10.80 -8.06
C LYS A 121 13.26 -11.53 -6.78
N GLU A 122 13.93 -12.61 -6.47
CA GLU A 122 13.58 -13.55 -5.38
C GLU A 122 13.43 -12.85 -4.03
N GLU A 123 14.37 -11.99 -3.64
CA GLU A 123 14.35 -11.30 -2.34
C GLU A 123 13.15 -10.33 -2.23
N ILE A 124 12.86 -9.60 -3.30
CA ILE A 124 11.68 -8.73 -3.36
C ILE A 124 10.41 -9.56 -3.33
N GLY A 125 10.36 -10.68 -4.07
CA GLY A 125 9.21 -11.59 -4.10
C GLY A 125 8.92 -12.21 -2.73
N LYS A 126 9.95 -12.60 -1.98
CA LYS A 126 9.80 -13.09 -0.60
C LYS A 126 9.19 -12.02 0.31
N MET A 127 9.64 -10.78 0.20
CA MET A 127 9.14 -9.67 1.00
C MET A 127 7.68 -9.35 0.64
N VAL A 128 7.35 -9.24 -0.64
CA VAL A 128 5.98 -9.02 -1.13
C VAL A 128 5.05 -10.13 -0.65
N THR A 129 5.47 -11.40 -0.74
CA THR A 129 4.68 -12.53 -0.25
C THR A 129 4.43 -12.46 1.26
N ALA A 130 5.46 -12.08 2.03
CA ALA A 130 5.34 -11.92 3.48
C ALA A 130 4.37 -10.77 3.83
N GLU A 131 4.45 -9.66 3.10
CA GLU A 131 3.56 -8.51 3.22
C GLU A 131 2.10 -8.90 3.01
N PHE A 132 1.77 -9.58 1.91
CA PHE A 132 0.41 -10.02 1.63
C PHE A 132 -0.13 -11.00 2.69
N ARG A 133 0.73 -11.87 3.22
CA ARG A 133 0.35 -12.80 4.30
C ARG A 133 -0.01 -12.04 5.58
N GLU A 134 0.83 -11.11 6.01
CA GLU A 134 0.61 -10.29 7.20
C GLU A 134 -0.66 -9.44 7.04
N TRP A 135 -0.86 -8.85 5.89
CA TRP A 135 -2.07 -8.08 5.57
C TRP A 135 -3.35 -8.92 5.64
N ARG A 136 -3.31 -10.12 5.07
CA ARG A 136 -4.43 -11.06 5.17
C ARG A 136 -4.75 -11.40 6.62
N GLU A 137 -3.73 -11.65 7.45
CA GLU A 137 -3.93 -11.97 8.86
C GLU A 137 -4.53 -10.80 9.65
N ILE A 138 -4.08 -9.58 9.41
CA ILE A 138 -4.65 -8.37 10.02
C ILE A 138 -6.11 -8.20 9.58
N MET A 139 -6.38 -8.28 8.29
CA MET A 139 -7.73 -8.17 7.74
C MET A 139 -8.66 -9.25 8.29
N GLU A 140 -8.19 -10.51 8.40
CA GLU A 140 -8.94 -11.60 8.99
C GLU A 140 -9.34 -11.27 10.44
N GLN A 141 -8.41 -10.79 11.26
CA GLN A 141 -8.72 -10.43 12.65
C GLN A 141 -9.72 -9.28 12.75
N CYS A 142 -9.56 -8.24 11.94
CA CYS A 142 -10.50 -7.12 11.90
C CYS A 142 -11.91 -7.57 11.50
N LEU A 143 -12.03 -8.41 10.46
CA LEU A 143 -13.32 -8.90 10.00
C LEU A 143 -13.94 -9.93 10.95
N ILE A 144 -13.15 -10.75 11.65
CA ILE A 144 -13.64 -11.63 12.72
C ILE A 144 -14.29 -10.83 13.84
N ALA A 145 -13.72 -9.69 14.22
CA ALA A 145 -14.28 -8.82 15.24
C ALA A 145 -15.66 -8.26 14.84
N VAL A 146 -15.88 -8.04 13.54
CA VAL A 146 -17.14 -7.47 13.00
C VAL A 146 -18.18 -8.54 12.67
N TYR A 147 -17.79 -9.61 11.99
CA TYR A 147 -18.69 -10.60 11.40
C TYR A 147 -18.67 -11.97 12.06
N GLY A 148 -17.75 -12.21 13.00
CA GLY A 148 -17.51 -13.54 13.57
C GLY A 148 -16.54 -14.39 12.75
N LYS A 149 -16.12 -15.52 13.35
CA LYS A 149 -14.95 -16.29 12.88
C LYS A 149 -15.10 -16.88 11.47
N ASP A 150 -16.28 -17.43 11.19
CA ASP A 150 -16.49 -18.16 9.92
C ASP A 150 -16.60 -17.22 8.72
N VAL A 151 -17.30 -16.09 8.91
CA VAL A 151 -17.45 -15.05 7.88
C VAL A 151 -16.15 -14.26 7.73
N GLY A 152 -15.57 -13.79 8.83
CA GLY A 152 -14.38 -12.96 8.80
C GLY A 152 -13.20 -13.59 8.08
N ARG A 153 -12.96 -14.90 8.28
CA ARG A 153 -11.89 -15.63 7.59
C ARG A 153 -12.11 -15.72 6.07
N LYS A 154 -13.36 -15.96 5.65
CA LYS A 154 -13.72 -16.09 4.25
C LYS A 154 -13.64 -14.77 3.51
N GLU A 155 -14.11 -13.69 4.16
CA GLU A 155 -14.17 -12.36 3.57
C GLU A 155 -12.78 -11.68 3.54
N ALA A 156 -11.82 -12.05 4.40
CA ALA A 156 -10.49 -11.48 4.39
C ALA A 156 -9.77 -11.68 3.04
N GLU A 157 -9.86 -12.87 2.45
CA GLU A 157 -9.27 -13.12 1.13
C GLU A 157 -9.99 -12.33 0.02
N ALA A 158 -11.33 -12.27 0.06
CA ALA A 158 -12.12 -11.50 -0.89
C ALA A 158 -11.79 -10.01 -0.82
N MET A 159 -11.68 -9.46 0.39
CA MET A 159 -11.28 -8.06 0.60
C MET A 159 -9.87 -7.76 0.09
N MET A 160 -8.91 -8.66 0.32
CA MET A 160 -7.56 -8.51 -0.22
C MET A 160 -7.55 -8.49 -1.76
N ILE A 161 -8.33 -9.35 -2.40
CA ILE A 161 -8.48 -9.39 -3.85
C ILE A 161 -9.12 -8.09 -4.37
N LEU A 162 -10.17 -7.60 -3.71
CA LEU A 162 -10.84 -6.36 -4.09
C LEU A 162 -9.92 -5.14 -3.98
N ILE A 163 -9.20 -5.01 -2.86
CA ILE A 163 -8.24 -3.92 -2.65
C ILE A 163 -7.13 -3.97 -3.70
N SER A 164 -6.49 -5.13 -3.88
CA SER A 164 -5.41 -5.31 -4.85
C SER A 164 -5.90 -5.09 -6.29
N GLY A 165 -7.09 -5.57 -6.62
CA GLY A 165 -7.74 -5.35 -7.91
C GLY A 165 -8.03 -3.87 -8.16
N THR A 166 -8.48 -3.14 -7.16
CA THR A 166 -8.72 -1.69 -7.24
C THR A 166 -7.42 -0.94 -7.57
N PHE A 167 -6.30 -1.25 -6.89
CA PHE A 167 -5.00 -0.65 -7.22
C PHE A 167 -4.58 -0.94 -8.66
N LEU A 168 -4.70 -2.18 -9.13
CA LEU A 168 -4.34 -2.57 -10.50
C LEU A 168 -5.23 -1.88 -11.53
N CYS A 169 -6.52 -1.78 -11.29
CA CYS A 169 -7.48 -1.13 -12.17
C CYS A 169 -7.24 0.39 -12.22
N ASN A 170 -6.95 1.04 -11.08
CA ASN A 170 -6.57 2.45 -11.03
C ASN A 170 -5.30 2.72 -11.83
N TYR A 171 -4.29 1.85 -11.67
CA TYR A 171 -3.06 1.92 -12.46
C TYR A 171 -3.32 1.93 -13.97
N ASN A 172 -4.19 1.03 -14.43
CA ASN A 172 -4.55 0.91 -15.86
C ASN A 172 -5.61 1.92 -16.32
N ARG A 173 -6.10 2.81 -15.45
CA ARG A 173 -7.22 3.72 -15.71
C ARG A 173 -8.46 2.96 -16.23
N ALA A 174 -8.64 1.74 -15.76
CA ALA A 174 -9.73 0.85 -16.17
C ALA A 174 -11.01 1.06 -15.34
N LEU A 175 -10.91 1.80 -14.21
CA LEU A 175 -12.06 2.11 -13.39
C LEU A 175 -12.83 3.30 -13.97
N THR A 176 -14.11 3.09 -14.22
CA THR A 176 -15.08 4.17 -14.38
C THR A 176 -15.61 4.56 -13.00
N GLY A 177 -16.05 5.80 -12.77
CA GLY A 177 -16.52 6.26 -11.44
C GLY A 177 -17.65 5.42 -10.81
N GLU A 178 -18.29 4.54 -11.59
CA GLU A 178 -19.34 3.60 -11.15
C GLU A 178 -18.81 2.35 -10.41
N ILE A 179 -17.49 2.17 -10.31
CA ILE A 179 -16.92 0.95 -9.70
C ILE A 179 -17.02 0.96 -8.19
N ASN A 180 -16.91 2.12 -7.55
CA ASN A 180 -17.20 2.21 -6.12
C ASN A 180 -18.63 1.73 -5.84
N ASP A 181 -19.60 2.10 -6.68
CA ASP A 181 -20.98 1.66 -6.57
C ASP A 181 -21.12 0.13 -6.80
N ASN A 182 -20.34 -0.45 -7.69
CA ASN A 182 -20.34 -1.90 -7.96
C ASN A 182 -19.70 -2.71 -6.82
N ILE A 183 -18.60 -2.24 -6.24
CA ILE A 183 -17.98 -2.87 -5.06
C ILE A 183 -18.93 -2.78 -3.86
N ILE A 184 -19.55 -1.63 -3.65
CA ILE A 184 -20.57 -1.41 -2.62
C ILE A 184 -21.77 -2.35 -2.83
N GLY A 185 -22.25 -2.47 -4.08
CA GLY A 185 -23.33 -3.39 -4.42
C GLY A 185 -22.98 -4.87 -4.17
N TYR A 186 -21.74 -5.27 -4.47
CA TYR A 186 -21.25 -6.62 -4.17
C TYR A 186 -21.18 -6.89 -2.66
N LEU A 187 -20.63 -5.96 -1.89
CA LEU A 187 -20.55 -6.05 -0.42
C LEU A 187 -21.95 -6.05 0.22
N ALA A 188 -22.91 -5.31 -0.36
CA ALA A 188 -24.31 -5.30 0.09
C ALA A 188 -24.97 -6.68 -0.07
N ASN A 189 -24.68 -7.38 -1.16
CA ASN A 189 -25.21 -8.71 -1.41
C ASN A 189 -24.59 -9.77 -0.48
N LEU A 190 -23.30 -9.64 -0.13
CA LEU A 190 -22.65 -10.52 0.84
C LEU A 190 -23.22 -10.36 2.26
N ALA A 191 -23.62 -9.16 2.65
CA ALA A 191 -24.18 -8.88 3.97
C ALA A 191 -25.61 -9.44 4.14
N GLN A 192 -26.28 -9.87 3.06
CA GLN A 192 -27.62 -10.46 3.06
C GLN A 192 -27.61 -12.01 2.99
N SER A 193 -26.47 -12.61 2.75
CA SER A 193 -26.26 -14.07 2.70
C SER A 193 -25.72 -14.61 4.02
#